data_bee5a1d37874ef8ebd28f68540182b18
#
_entry.id   bee5a1d37874ef8ebd28f68540182b18
#
_cell.length_a   1.000
_cell.length_b   1.000
_cell.length_c   1.000
_cell.angle_alpha   90.00
_cell.angle_beta   90.00
_cell.angle_gamma   90.00
#
_symmetry.space_group_name_H-M   'P 1'
#
loop_
_entity.id
_entity.type
_entity.pdbx_description
1 polymer ?
#
loop_
_entity_poly.entity_id
_entity_poly.type
_entity_poly.pdbx_seq_one_letter_code
_entity_poly.pdbx_strand_id
1 'polypeptide(L)'
;MKGGRTMSNSGERKTLLLGITALIYVVFGLLTSVIGVAIDRFQAQYGVSLGVAALLPLAFFLAYGLTSIPFGLLTDRFGAKSVLLLGTALMGTGSALCYLSAAAWAVIVSVFLIGTGVTAVQIAGNPFVRVLDQPSRYTSNLTLIIGIGALGYALSPLIVPVLQANNLSWTTIYLLLAVVNAVIFVVVAFAHFPKTTTNADERLNLGRFFHLCGNPLVLVYALGIFLYVGGEVGVSSYIITFMNNVHHLSNDQSFWPEPTFMHQLFPSKTALIVALFWLLQAVGRLVASALMRKVSERAVFIVHSTLTVVALVVAMLGSEGVALVSFALVGYFTCVSFTALFSAVINSFNHDHGMLSGILGTAIVGGAFIGWLVGAVGNAHGMVWGMAVNVVAFAYVMAVAVWGKGMKER
;
A
#
# COMPACT_ATOMS: atom_id res chain seq x y z
N MET A 1 12.89 -31.30 32.49
CA MET A 1 12.48 -31.38 31.06
C MET A 1 11.18 -30.58 30.68
N LYS A 2 10.71 -29.64 31.51
CA LYS A 2 9.51 -28.81 31.16
C LYS A 2 9.81 -27.47 30.44
N GLY A 3 11.07 -27.03 30.41
CA GLY A 3 11.44 -25.73 29.80
C GLY A 3 11.57 -25.70 28.28
N GLY A 4 11.87 -26.85 27.63
CA GLY A 4 12.09 -26.88 26.17
C GLY A 4 10.82 -26.84 25.31
N ARG A 5 9.70 -27.39 25.83
CA ARG A 5 8.41 -27.39 25.09
C ARG A 5 7.69 -26.02 25.08
N THR A 6 7.90 -25.19 26.10
CA THR A 6 7.28 -23.86 26.18
C THR A 6 7.97 -22.85 25.29
N MET A 7 9.28 -22.93 25.05
CA MET A 7 10.01 -22.05 24.12
C MET A 7 9.73 -22.38 22.66
N SER A 8 9.62 -23.67 22.28
CA SER A 8 9.23 -24.11 20.93
C SER A 8 7.83 -23.60 20.56
N ASN A 9 6.85 -23.75 21.43
CA ASN A 9 5.47 -23.29 21.21
C ASN A 9 5.33 -21.77 21.02
N SER A 10 6.17 -20.96 21.65
CA SER A 10 6.13 -19.50 21.48
C SER A 10 6.68 -19.04 20.14
N GLY A 11 7.74 -19.69 19.65
CA GLY A 11 8.33 -19.40 18.35
C GLY A 11 7.42 -19.81 17.18
N GLU A 12 6.85 -21.02 17.25
CA GLU A 12 5.90 -21.52 16.25
C GLU A 12 4.65 -20.64 16.14
N ARG A 13 4.10 -20.23 17.28
CA ARG A 13 2.94 -19.33 17.34
C ARG A 13 3.24 -17.95 16.72
N LYS A 14 4.42 -17.39 16.96
CA LYS A 14 4.86 -16.14 16.36
C LYS A 14 4.93 -16.25 14.85
N THR A 15 5.59 -17.31 14.33
CA THR A 15 5.71 -17.56 12.89
C THR A 15 4.34 -17.74 12.24
N LEU A 16 3.42 -18.46 12.88
CA LEU A 16 2.05 -18.62 12.40
C LEU A 16 1.33 -17.27 12.28
N LEU A 17 1.40 -16.42 13.31
CA LEU A 17 0.74 -15.12 13.30
C LEU A 17 1.35 -14.16 12.27
N LEU A 18 2.67 -14.18 12.06
CA LEU A 18 3.32 -13.45 10.98
C LEU A 18 2.86 -13.95 9.61
N GLY A 19 2.74 -15.28 9.44
CA GLY A 19 2.22 -15.89 8.21
C GLY A 19 0.77 -15.50 7.92
N ILE A 20 -0.10 -15.53 8.92
CA ILE A 20 -1.50 -15.08 8.80
C ILE A 20 -1.54 -13.59 8.40
N THR A 21 -0.75 -12.75 9.06
CA THR A 21 -0.68 -11.33 8.74
C THR A 21 -0.18 -11.11 7.30
N ALA A 22 0.86 -11.83 6.88
CA ALA A 22 1.37 -11.76 5.51
C ALA A 22 0.31 -12.17 4.48
N LEU A 23 -0.45 -13.24 4.73
CA LEU A 23 -1.52 -13.69 3.85
C LEU A 23 -2.62 -12.62 3.72
N ILE A 24 -3.03 -12.01 4.83
CA ILE A 24 -3.98 -10.89 4.82
C ILE A 24 -3.46 -9.74 3.94
N TYR A 25 -2.16 -9.43 4.03
CA TYR A 25 -1.55 -8.37 3.21
C TYR A 25 -1.42 -8.73 1.72
N VAL A 26 -1.29 -10.02 1.38
CA VAL A 26 -1.38 -10.45 -0.03
C VAL A 26 -2.78 -10.18 -0.59
N VAL A 27 -3.82 -10.53 0.16
CA VAL A 27 -5.22 -10.26 -0.26
C VAL A 27 -5.51 -8.76 -0.31
N PHE A 28 -4.99 -7.99 0.65
CA PHE A 28 -5.00 -6.53 0.60
C PHE A 28 -4.37 -6.01 -0.70
N GLY A 29 -3.18 -6.49 -1.06
CA GLY A 29 -2.49 -6.10 -2.30
C GLY A 29 -3.30 -6.45 -3.57
N LEU A 30 -3.87 -7.65 -3.63
CA LEU A 30 -4.77 -8.07 -4.72
C LEU A 30 -5.96 -7.12 -4.85
N LEU A 31 -6.69 -6.86 -3.76
CA LEU A 31 -7.88 -6.00 -3.77
C LEU A 31 -7.58 -4.56 -4.18
N THR A 32 -6.44 -4.03 -3.75
CA THR A 32 -6.02 -2.67 -4.10
C THR A 32 -5.67 -2.55 -5.58
N SER A 33 -4.91 -3.50 -6.12
CA SER A 33 -4.44 -3.47 -7.50
C SER A 33 -5.55 -3.73 -8.53
N VAL A 34 -6.54 -4.57 -8.20
CA VAL A 34 -7.69 -4.84 -9.08
C VAL A 34 -8.45 -3.57 -9.44
N ILE A 35 -8.50 -2.58 -8.54
CA ILE A 35 -9.24 -1.34 -8.78
C ILE A 35 -8.69 -0.60 -10.02
N GLY A 36 -7.38 -0.53 -10.18
CA GLY A 36 -6.76 0.09 -11.36
C GLY A 36 -7.08 -0.66 -12.66
N VAL A 37 -7.03 -2.00 -12.60
CA VAL A 37 -7.34 -2.86 -13.76
C VAL A 37 -8.85 -2.83 -14.11
N ALA A 38 -9.71 -2.49 -13.14
CA ALA A 38 -11.16 -2.50 -13.30
C ALA A 38 -11.70 -1.26 -14.04
N ILE A 39 -10.98 -0.14 -14.12
CA ILE A 39 -11.50 1.15 -14.61
C ILE A 39 -12.09 1.01 -16.01
N ASP A 40 -11.31 0.55 -16.99
CA ASP A 40 -11.75 0.44 -18.38
C ASP A 40 -12.89 -0.56 -18.54
N ARG A 41 -12.86 -1.66 -17.78
CA ARG A 41 -13.87 -2.70 -17.79
C ARG A 41 -15.18 -2.24 -17.16
N PHE A 42 -15.07 -1.46 -16.11
CA PHE A 42 -16.21 -0.81 -15.46
C PHE A 42 -16.90 0.18 -16.40
N GLN A 43 -16.11 0.99 -17.14
CA GLN A 43 -16.66 1.87 -18.17
C GLN A 43 -17.40 1.09 -19.26
N ALA A 44 -16.76 0.04 -19.80
CA ALA A 44 -17.34 -0.76 -20.88
C ALA A 44 -18.62 -1.50 -20.44
N GLN A 45 -18.64 -2.04 -19.23
CA GLN A 45 -19.77 -2.84 -18.74
C GLN A 45 -20.99 -1.98 -18.39
N TYR A 46 -20.78 -0.80 -17.79
CA TYR A 46 -21.89 0.03 -17.29
C TYR A 46 -22.16 1.28 -18.17
N GLY A 47 -21.42 1.48 -19.26
CA GLY A 47 -21.60 2.63 -20.16
C GLY A 47 -21.36 3.97 -19.48
N VAL A 48 -20.50 4.04 -18.48
CA VAL A 48 -20.24 5.25 -17.67
C VAL A 48 -19.07 6.06 -18.23
N SER A 49 -19.05 7.37 -17.94
CA SER A 49 -17.95 8.23 -18.32
C SER A 49 -16.67 7.92 -17.52
N LEU A 50 -15.49 8.34 -18.03
CA LEU A 50 -14.22 8.22 -17.32
C LEU A 50 -14.27 8.92 -15.95
N GLY A 51 -14.96 10.05 -15.84
CA GLY A 51 -15.15 10.76 -14.58
C GLY A 51 -15.88 9.94 -13.52
N VAL A 52 -16.90 9.16 -13.93
CA VAL A 52 -17.60 8.23 -13.03
C VAL A 52 -16.71 7.03 -12.68
N ALA A 53 -15.94 6.52 -13.62
CA ALA A 53 -15.03 5.40 -13.36
C ALA A 53 -13.88 5.81 -12.41
N ALA A 54 -13.44 7.05 -12.44
CA ALA A 54 -12.46 7.61 -11.51
C ALA A 54 -12.97 7.69 -10.04
N LEU A 55 -14.27 7.52 -9.82
CA LEU A 55 -14.81 7.38 -8.46
C LEU A 55 -14.39 6.05 -7.79
N LEU A 56 -13.97 5.03 -8.54
CA LEU A 56 -13.49 3.79 -7.95
C LEU A 56 -12.24 3.99 -7.07
N PRO A 57 -11.11 4.50 -7.59
CA PRO A 57 -9.96 4.78 -6.74
C PRO A 57 -10.25 5.88 -5.70
N LEU A 58 -11.07 6.88 -6.04
CA LEU A 58 -11.48 7.90 -5.07
C LEU A 58 -12.23 7.28 -3.89
N ALA A 59 -13.21 6.40 -4.11
CA ALA A 59 -13.95 5.73 -3.05
C ALA A 59 -13.03 4.89 -2.15
N PHE A 60 -12.06 4.21 -2.75
CA PHE A 60 -11.06 3.43 -2.02
C PHE A 60 -10.19 4.31 -1.09
N PHE A 61 -9.60 5.39 -1.60
CA PHE A 61 -8.76 6.28 -0.79
C PHE A 61 -9.56 7.13 0.20
N LEU A 62 -10.82 7.46 -0.14
CA LEU A 62 -11.73 8.14 0.78
C LEU A 62 -12.01 7.28 2.02
N ALA A 63 -12.12 5.96 1.86
CA ALA A 63 -12.26 5.05 2.98
C ALA A 63 -11.09 5.19 3.98
N TYR A 64 -9.84 5.32 3.49
CA TYR A 64 -8.68 5.61 4.36
C TYR A 64 -8.85 6.93 5.12
N GLY A 65 -9.20 8.00 4.42
CA GLY A 65 -9.39 9.31 5.05
C GLY A 65 -10.45 9.30 6.15
N LEU A 66 -11.56 8.62 5.94
CA LEU A 66 -12.70 8.61 6.85
C LEU A 66 -12.60 7.59 7.98
N THR A 67 -11.98 6.43 7.74
CA THR A 67 -12.11 5.29 8.66
C THR A 67 -10.82 4.94 9.41
N SER A 68 -9.66 5.49 9.02
CA SER A 68 -8.39 5.19 9.70
C SER A 68 -8.39 5.55 11.18
N ILE A 69 -8.86 6.74 11.55
CA ILE A 69 -8.94 7.16 12.95
C ILE A 69 -9.91 6.29 13.76
N PRO A 70 -11.17 6.07 13.31
CA PRO A 70 -12.07 5.11 13.96
C PRO A 70 -11.43 3.74 14.20
N PHE A 71 -10.77 3.15 13.19
CA PHE A 71 -10.12 1.84 13.36
C PHE A 71 -8.90 1.89 14.27
N GLY A 72 -8.18 3.00 14.32
CA GLY A 72 -7.12 3.22 15.30
C GLY A 72 -7.64 3.13 16.74
N LEU A 73 -8.71 3.86 17.03
CA LEU A 73 -9.38 3.87 18.32
C LEU A 73 -9.96 2.48 18.68
N LEU A 74 -10.57 1.80 17.69
CA LEU A 74 -11.08 0.44 17.88
C LEU A 74 -9.95 -0.55 18.15
N THR A 75 -8.79 -0.38 17.54
CA THR A 75 -7.62 -1.24 17.74
C THR A 75 -7.08 -1.11 19.18
N ASP A 76 -6.98 0.10 19.71
CA ASP A 76 -6.53 0.32 21.10
C ASP A 76 -7.56 -0.21 22.10
N ARG A 77 -8.86 -0.08 21.81
CA ARG A 77 -9.93 -0.51 22.72
C ARG A 77 -10.19 -2.01 22.70
N PHE A 78 -10.31 -2.62 21.52
CA PHE A 78 -10.75 -4.00 21.35
C PHE A 78 -9.62 -4.95 20.93
N GLY A 79 -8.42 -4.42 20.68
CA GLY A 79 -7.25 -5.15 20.25
C GLY A 79 -7.22 -5.45 18.74
N ALA A 80 -6.02 -5.75 18.25
CA ALA A 80 -5.77 -5.98 16.83
C ALA A 80 -6.61 -7.12 16.23
N LYS A 81 -6.83 -8.23 16.97
CA LYS A 81 -7.62 -9.36 16.48
C LYS A 81 -9.03 -8.96 16.06
N SER A 82 -9.72 -8.18 16.90
CA SER A 82 -11.11 -7.77 16.64
C SER A 82 -11.21 -6.90 15.41
N VAL A 83 -10.25 -5.99 15.20
CA VAL A 83 -10.23 -5.09 14.03
C VAL A 83 -9.80 -5.83 12.77
N LEU A 84 -8.87 -6.79 12.86
CA LEU A 84 -8.52 -7.68 11.73
C LEU A 84 -9.71 -8.54 11.28
N LEU A 85 -10.50 -9.08 12.23
CA LEU A 85 -11.74 -9.80 11.91
C LEU A 85 -12.75 -8.91 11.21
N LEU A 86 -12.97 -7.70 11.74
CA LEU A 86 -13.86 -6.74 11.11
C LEU A 86 -13.37 -6.35 9.72
N GLY A 87 -12.08 -6.09 9.55
CA GLY A 87 -11.46 -5.74 8.28
C GLY A 87 -11.61 -6.85 7.23
N THR A 88 -11.30 -8.09 7.57
CA THR A 88 -11.47 -9.24 6.66
C THR A 88 -12.94 -9.50 6.30
N ALA A 89 -13.87 -9.30 7.24
CA ALA A 89 -15.31 -9.38 6.98
C ALA A 89 -15.77 -8.29 6.00
N LEU A 90 -15.31 -7.04 6.18
CA LEU A 90 -15.63 -5.92 5.28
C LEU A 90 -15.03 -6.12 3.88
N MET A 91 -13.77 -6.59 3.78
CA MET A 91 -13.14 -6.94 2.51
C MET A 91 -13.92 -8.06 1.80
N GLY A 92 -14.30 -9.10 2.51
CA GLY A 92 -15.08 -10.24 1.97
C GLY A 92 -16.47 -9.82 1.51
N THR A 93 -17.21 -9.09 2.35
CA THR A 93 -18.57 -8.61 2.01
C THR A 93 -18.55 -7.62 0.85
N GLY A 94 -17.60 -6.66 0.87
CA GLY A 94 -17.43 -5.71 -0.23
C GLY A 94 -17.09 -6.43 -1.54
N SER A 95 -16.22 -7.45 -1.49
CA SER A 95 -15.91 -8.27 -2.66
C SER A 95 -17.13 -9.05 -3.17
N ALA A 96 -17.90 -9.69 -2.28
CA ALA A 96 -19.12 -10.40 -2.67
C ALA A 96 -20.15 -9.44 -3.30
N LEU A 97 -20.36 -8.27 -2.71
CA LEU A 97 -21.25 -7.24 -3.25
C LEU A 97 -20.76 -6.75 -4.61
N CYS A 98 -19.46 -6.54 -4.81
CA CYS A 98 -18.90 -6.13 -6.10
C CYS A 98 -19.17 -7.18 -7.20
N TYR A 99 -19.03 -8.47 -6.90
CA TYR A 99 -19.35 -9.55 -7.83
C TYR A 99 -20.83 -9.60 -8.19
N LEU A 100 -21.71 -9.40 -7.20
CA LEU A 100 -23.17 -9.47 -7.37
C LEU A 100 -23.78 -8.19 -7.95
N SER A 101 -22.99 -7.11 -8.08
CA SER A 101 -23.52 -5.80 -8.45
C SER A 101 -23.94 -5.73 -9.91
N ALA A 102 -25.21 -5.39 -10.12
CA ALA A 102 -25.79 -5.12 -11.44
C ALA A 102 -25.74 -3.64 -11.84
N ALA A 103 -25.40 -2.73 -10.93
CA ALA A 103 -25.41 -1.29 -11.15
C ALA A 103 -24.07 -0.64 -10.81
N ALA A 104 -23.67 0.37 -11.57
CA ALA A 104 -22.38 1.07 -11.39
C ALA A 104 -22.20 1.66 -9.97
N TRP A 105 -23.24 2.29 -9.41
CA TRP A 105 -23.18 2.85 -8.07
C TRP A 105 -22.91 1.78 -6.99
N ALA A 106 -23.46 0.57 -7.17
CA ALA A 106 -23.27 -0.53 -6.23
C ALA A 106 -21.82 -1.04 -6.25
N VAL A 107 -21.15 -1.03 -7.40
CA VAL A 107 -19.70 -1.31 -7.50
C VAL A 107 -18.90 -0.25 -6.76
N ILE A 108 -19.22 1.04 -6.91
CA ILE A 108 -18.51 2.13 -6.21
C ILE A 108 -18.65 1.97 -4.68
N VAL A 109 -19.87 1.68 -4.20
CA VAL A 109 -20.12 1.42 -2.76
C VAL A 109 -19.36 0.18 -2.28
N SER A 110 -19.31 -0.88 -3.11
CA SER A 110 -18.57 -2.11 -2.81
C SER A 110 -17.07 -1.83 -2.69
N VAL A 111 -16.51 -1.01 -3.57
CA VAL A 111 -15.09 -0.60 -3.52
C VAL A 111 -14.79 0.26 -2.29
N PHE A 112 -15.70 1.16 -1.89
CA PHE A 112 -15.58 1.88 -0.63
C PHE A 112 -15.57 0.93 0.58
N LEU A 113 -16.44 -0.08 0.58
CA LEU A 113 -16.49 -1.08 1.65
C LEU A 113 -15.22 -1.94 1.69
N ILE A 114 -14.70 -2.34 0.53
CA ILE A 114 -13.38 -3.01 0.40
C ILE A 114 -12.29 -2.12 0.97
N GLY A 115 -12.23 -0.84 0.57
CA GLY A 115 -11.28 0.13 1.09
C GLY A 115 -11.35 0.31 2.60
N THR A 116 -12.57 0.32 3.16
CA THR A 116 -12.80 0.36 4.61
C THR A 116 -12.21 -0.88 5.29
N GLY A 117 -12.42 -2.08 4.74
CA GLY A 117 -11.85 -3.32 5.26
C GLY A 117 -10.33 -3.35 5.17
N VAL A 118 -9.78 -2.91 4.07
CA VAL A 118 -8.34 -2.79 3.83
C VAL A 118 -7.73 -1.80 4.83
N THR A 119 -8.37 -0.66 5.06
CA THR A 119 -7.96 0.33 6.08
C THR A 119 -7.91 -0.31 7.46
N ALA A 120 -8.96 -1.02 7.88
CA ALA A 120 -9.01 -1.70 9.17
C ALA A 120 -7.85 -2.68 9.35
N VAL A 121 -7.58 -3.50 8.32
CA VAL A 121 -6.47 -4.47 8.32
C VAL A 121 -5.12 -3.76 8.47
N GLN A 122 -4.88 -2.69 7.74
CA GLN A 122 -3.61 -1.98 7.78
C GLN A 122 -3.40 -1.24 9.10
N ILE A 123 -4.43 -0.57 9.60
CA ILE A 123 -4.37 0.19 10.86
C ILE A 123 -4.12 -0.73 12.06
N ALA A 124 -4.72 -1.92 12.10
CA ALA A 124 -4.50 -2.88 13.16
C ALA A 124 -3.26 -3.76 12.92
N GLY A 125 -2.99 -4.15 11.68
CA GLY A 125 -1.92 -5.07 11.33
C GLY A 125 -0.52 -4.45 11.45
N ASN A 126 -0.35 -3.19 11.02
CA ASN A 126 0.95 -2.53 11.10
C ASN A 126 1.50 -2.50 12.54
N PRO A 127 0.82 -1.96 13.56
CA PRO A 127 1.32 -1.98 14.93
C PRO A 127 1.34 -3.40 15.54
N PHE A 128 0.48 -4.32 15.08
CA PHE A 128 0.47 -5.69 15.53
C PHE A 128 1.80 -6.42 15.24
N VAL A 129 2.41 -6.17 14.09
CA VAL A 129 3.74 -6.72 13.74
C VAL A 129 4.79 -6.37 14.80
N ARG A 130 4.70 -5.19 15.44
CA ARG A 130 5.59 -4.78 16.53
C ARG A 130 5.45 -5.65 17.78
N VAL A 131 4.23 -6.13 18.05
CA VAL A 131 3.95 -6.98 19.23
C VAL A 131 4.49 -8.39 19.05
N LEU A 132 4.66 -8.83 17.80
CA LEU A 132 5.11 -10.20 17.49
C LEU A 132 6.62 -10.39 17.62
N ASP A 133 7.43 -9.31 17.62
CA ASP A 133 8.90 -9.41 17.72
C ASP A 133 9.49 -8.28 18.56
N GLN A 134 10.83 -8.28 18.67
CA GLN A 134 11.56 -7.20 19.35
C GLN A 134 11.33 -5.86 18.63
N PRO A 135 11.13 -4.76 19.37
CA PRO A 135 10.95 -3.44 18.77
C PRO A 135 12.08 -3.01 17.83
N SER A 136 13.31 -3.50 18.06
CA SER A 136 14.47 -3.25 17.19
C SER A 136 14.37 -3.89 15.81
N ARG A 137 13.48 -4.85 15.60
CA ARG A 137 13.24 -5.54 14.31
C ARG A 137 11.93 -5.14 13.66
N TYR A 138 11.21 -4.20 14.26
CA TYR A 138 9.87 -3.84 13.81
C TYR A 138 9.84 -3.36 12.36
N THR A 139 10.69 -2.38 12.00
CA THR A 139 10.74 -1.83 10.64
C THR A 139 11.08 -2.91 9.61
N SER A 140 12.08 -3.76 9.90
CA SER A 140 12.46 -4.88 9.04
C SER A 140 11.30 -5.87 8.84
N ASN A 141 10.62 -6.26 9.92
CA ASN A 141 9.50 -7.21 9.86
C ASN A 141 8.29 -6.60 9.14
N LEU A 142 7.98 -5.32 9.42
CA LEU A 142 6.90 -4.61 8.74
C LEU A 142 7.19 -4.49 7.23
N THR A 143 8.43 -4.15 6.86
CA THR A 143 8.87 -4.10 5.46
C THR A 143 8.75 -5.46 4.78
N LEU A 144 9.10 -6.55 5.48
CA LEU A 144 8.94 -7.92 4.97
C LEU A 144 7.46 -8.26 4.72
N ILE A 145 6.59 -8.01 5.69
CA ILE A 145 5.16 -8.32 5.60
C ILE A 145 4.50 -7.54 4.45
N ILE A 146 4.77 -6.24 4.36
CA ILE A 146 4.26 -5.41 3.27
C ILE A 146 4.90 -5.83 1.93
N GLY A 147 6.15 -6.28 1.93
CA GLY A 147 6.83 -6.82 0.75
C GLY A 147 6.18 -8.10 0.23
N ILE A 148 5.82 -9.02 1.13
CA ILE A 148 5.04 -10.21 0.77
C ILE A 148 3.65 -9.81 0.25
N GLY A 149 3.01 -8.83 0.89
CA GLY A 149 1.74 -8.25 0.44
C GLY A 149 1.82 -7.66 -0.96
N ALA A 150 2.97 -7.10 -1.34
CA ALA A 150 3.19 -6.53 -2.67
C ALA A 150 3.14 -7.57 -3.79
N LEU A 151 3.32 -8.86 -3.50
CA LEU A 151 3.05 -9.93 -4.47
C LEU A 151 1.59 -9.93 -4.92
N GLY A 152 0.66 -9.56 -4.03
CA GLY A 152 -0.74 -9.39 -4.38
C GLY A 152 -0.97 -8.31 -5.44
N TYR A 153 -0.25 -7.18 -5.33
CA TYR A 153 -0.32 -6.11 -6.35
C TYR A 153 0.15 -6.60 -7.72
N ALA A 154 1.20 -7.42 -7.77
CA ALA A 154 1.75 -7.96 -9.00
C ALA A 154 0.88 -9.06 -9.62
N LEU A 155 0.15 -9.83 -8.82
CA LEU A 155 -0.69 -10.94 -9.29
C LEU A 155 -2.01 -10.47 -9.91
N SER A 156 -2.58 -9.39 -9.43
CA SER A 156 -3.90 -8.91 -9.87
C SER A 156 -4.01 -8.64 -11.38
N PRO A 157 -3.06 -7.92 -12.02
CA PRO A 157 -3.07 -7.70 -13.47
C PRO A 157 -2.96 -8.98 -14.29
N LEU A 158 -2.42 -10.05 -13.71
CA LEU A 158 -2.25 -11.35 -14.38
C LEU A 158 -3.52 -12.20 -14.29
N ILE A 159 -4.25 -12.12 -13.20
CA ILE A 159 -5.45 -12.95 -12.96
C ILE A 159 -6.60 -12.52 -13.89
N VAL A 160 -6.84 -11.22 -14.05
CA VAL A 160 -8.00 -10.72 -14.81
C VAL A 160 -7.97 -11.12 -16.27
N PRO A 161 -6.84 -11.02 -17.03
CA PRO A 161 -6.76 -11.53 -18.38
C PRO A 161 -6.99 -13.05 -18.49
N VAL A 162 -6.49 -13.83 -17.52
CA VAL A 162 -6.72 -15.29 -17.48
C VAL A 162 -8.21 -15.61 -17.31
N LEU A 163 -8.93 -14.90 -16.45
CA LEU A 163 -10.37 -15.06 -16.31
C LEU A 163 -11.10 -14.77 -17.62
N GLN A 164 -10.75 -13.69 -18.30
CA GLN A 164 -11.35 -13.30 -19.59
C GLN A 164 -11.05 -14.30 -20.71
N ALA A 165 -9.82 -14.83 -20.77
CA ALA A 165 -9.47 -15.88 -21.72
C ALA A 165 -10.30 -17.16 -21.55
N ASN A 166 -10.85 -17.39 -20.36
CA ASN A 166 -11.77 -18.49 -20.04
C ASN A 166 -13.25 -18.08 -20.09
N ASN A 167 -13.60 -16.98 -20.76
CA ASN A 167 -14.97 -16.44 -20.87
C ASN A 167 -15.63 -16.12 -19.52
N LEU A 168 -14.85 -15.83 -18.49
CA LEU A 168 -15.35 -15.40 -17.19
C LEU A 168 -15.36 -13.87 -17.09
N SER A 169 -16.32 -13.32 -16.35
CA SER A 169 -16.36 -11.88 -16.07
C SER A 169 -15.13 -11.44 -15.29
N TRP A 170 -14.66 -10.22 -15.53
CA TRP A 170 -13.62 -9.59 -14.71
C TRP A 170 -14.01 -9.49 -13.22
N THR A 171 -15.31 -9.43 -12.93
CA THR A 171 -15.82 -9.42 -11.55
C THR A 171 -15.63 -10.74 -10.81
N THR A 172 -15.36 -11.85 -11.53
CA THR A 172 -15.11 -13.17 -10.91
C THR A 172 -13.91 -13.15 -9.95
N ILE A 173 -12.92 -12.25 -10.15
CA ILE A 173 -11.83 -12.08 -9.18
C ILE A 173 -12.37 -11.67 -7.80
N TYR A 174 -13.42 -10.86 -7.75
CA TYR A 174 -14.00 -10.44 -6.47
C TYR A 174 -14.74 -11.59 -5.76
N LEU A 175 -15.34 -12.52 -6.51
CA LEU A 175 -15.90 -13.75 -5.92
C LEU A 175 -14.79 -14.60 -5.28
N LEU A 176 -13.68 -14.80 -6.01
CA LEU A 176 -12.53 -15.55 -5.48
C LEU A 176 -11.99 -14.88 -4.21
N LEU A 177 -11.85 -13.55 -4.21
CA LEU A 177 -11.36 -12.79 -3.07
C LEU A 177 -12.36 -12.78 -1.90
N ALA A 178 -13.67 -12.82 -2.17
CA ALA A 178 -14.69 -12.98 -1.12
C ALA A 178 -14.54 -14.33 -0.40
N VAL A 179 -14.36 -15.42 -1.15
CA VAL A 179 -14.12 -16.76 -0.59
C VAL A 179 -12.83 -16.81 0.21
N VAL A 180 -11.73 -16.26 -0.33
CA VAL A 180 -10.44 -16.22 0.37
C VAL A 180 -10.54 -15.41 1.67
N ASN A 181 -11.24 -14.26 1.66
CA ASN A 181 -11.44 -13.46 2.87
C ASN A 181 -12.31 -14.21 3.91
N ALA A 182 -13.33 -14.97 3.48
CA ALA A 182 -14.11 -15.81 4.39
C ALA A 182 -13.25 -16.88 5.08
N VAL A 183 -12.36 -17.53 4.32
CA VAL A 183 -11.40 -18.50 4.86
C VAL A 183 -10.44 -17.82 5.86
N ILE A 184 -9.88 -16.66 5.50
CA ILE A 184 -8.99 -15.90 6.38
C ILE A 184 -9.73 -15.47 7.65
N PHE A 185 -10.97 -15.00 7.53
CA PHE A 185 -11.80 -14.66 8.69
C PHE A 185 -11.90 -15.82 9.66
N VAL A 186 -12.21 -17.03 9.17
CA VAL A 186 -12.29 -18.24 10.00
C VAL A 186 -10.92 -18.55 10.64
N VAL A 187 -9.84 -18.50 9.88
CA VAL A 187 -8.48 -18.73 10.40
C VAL A 187 -8.13 -17.73 11.51
N VAL A 188 -8.40 -16.43 11.31
CA VAL A 188 -8.16 -15.38 12.31
C VAL A 188 -9.05 -15.59 13.54
N ALA A 189 -10.32 -16.00 13.37
CA ALA A 189 -11.26 -16.24 14.46
C ALA A 189 -10.75 -17.32 15.43
N PHE A 190 -10.22 -18.41 14.90
CA PHE A 190 -9.68 -19.51 15.71
C PHE A 190 -8.23 -19.31 16.15
N ALA A 191 -7.45 -18.45 15.50
CA ALA A 191 -6.07 -18.18 15.90
C ALA A 191 -6.02 -17.44 17.25
N HIS A 192 -5.04 -17.83 18.07
CA HIS A 192 -4.81 -17.22 19.39
C HIS A 192 -3.87 -16.03 19.28
N PHE A 193 -4.42 -14.83 19.30
CA PHE A 193 -3.66 -13.57 19.29
C PHE A 193 -3.23 -13.17 20.70
N PRO A 194 -2.05 -12.55 20.88
CA PRO A 194 -1.69 -11.89 22.13
C PRO A 194 -2.65 -10.73 22.41
N LYS A 195 -2.89 -10.43 23.67
CA LYS A 195 -3.69 -9.26 24.05
C LYS A 195 -2.93 -7.99 23.69
N THR A 196 -3.54 -7.12 22.90
CA THR A 196 -2.99 -5.84 22.43
C THR A 196 -3.80 -4.64 22.92
N THR A 197 -4.79 -4.88 23.80
CA THR A 197 -5.62 -3.82 24.37
C THR A 197 -4.81 -3.01 25.38
N THR A 198 -4.93 -1.69 25.32
CA THR A 198 -4.54 -0.77 26.38
C THR A 198 -5.50 -0.96 27.57
N ASN A 199 -5.08 -0.68 28.80
CA ASN A 199 -5.89 -0.91 30.00
C ASN A 199 -7.31 -0.32 29.85
N ALA A 200 -8.33 -1.10 30.26
CA ALA A 200 -9.75 -0.77 30.07
C ALA A 200 -10.22 0.55 30.72
N ASP A 201 -9.44 1.12 31.61
CA ASP A 201 -9.72 2.42 32.28
C ASP A 201 -9.34 3.64 31.44
N GLU A 202 -8.56 3.50 30.37
CA GLU A 202 -8.30 4.57 29.42
C GLU A 202 -9.48 4.66 28.42
N ARG A 203 -10.57 5.30 28.85
CA ARG A 203 -11.68 5.71 27.97
C ARG A 203 -11.13 6.47 26.77
N LEU A 204 -11.78 6.33 25.60
CA LEU A 204 -11.55 7.17 24.43
C LEU A 204 -11.28 8.61 24.84
N ASN A 205 -10.01 8.98 24.99
CA ASN A 205 -9.64 10.30 25.44
C ASN A 205 -9.39 11.18 24.22
N LEU A 206 -10.43 11.87 23.75
CA LEU A 206 -10.34 12.82 22.64
C LEU A 206 -9.25 13.88 22.89
N GLY A 207 -9.02 14.28 24.14
CA GLY A 207 -7.92 15.19 24.48
C GLY A 207 -6.55 14.61 24.11
N ARG A 208 -6.34 13.31 24.35
CA ARG A 208 -5.10 12.61 24.00
C ARG A 208 -4.95 12.48 22.47
N PHE A 209 -6.04 12.21 21.75
CA PHE A 209 -6.06 12.24 20.29
C PHE A 209 -5.60 13.59 19.74
N PHE A 210 -6.20 14.69 20.20
CA PHE A 210 -5.81 16.04 19.75
C PHE A 210 -4.37 16.37 20.14
N HIS A 211 -3.92 15.92 21.30
CA HIS A 211 -2.51 16.09 21.72
C HIS A 211 -1.54 15.34 20.78
N LEU A 212 -1.88 14.11 20.35
CA LEU A 212 -1.08 13.38 19.38
C LEU A 212 -1.11 14.03 17.99
N CYS A 213 -2.27 14.49 17.54
CA CYS A 213 -2.41 15.27 16.30
C CYS A 213 -1.59 16.57 16.31
N GLY A 214 -1.41 17.20 17.47
CA GLY A 214 -0.58 18.40 17.62
C GLY A 214 0.91 18.11 17.83
N ASN A 215 1.31 16.86 17.98
CA ASN A 215 2.71 16.49 18.21
C ASN A 215 3.56 16.73 16.94
N PRO A 216 4.63 17.56 17.00
CA PRO A 216 5.43 17.89 15.81
C PRO A 216 6.05 16.66 15.12
N LEU A 217 6.46 15.65 15.90
CA LEU A 217 7.00 14.42 15.34
C LEU A 217 5.93 13.69 14.53
N VAL A 218 4.72 13.52 15.07
CA VAL A 218 3.59 12.87 14.39
C VAL A 218 3.24 13.62 13.10
N LEU A 219 3.16 14.95 13.16
CA LEU A 219 2.82 15.80 12.00
C LEU A 219 3.86 15.70 10.88
N VAL A 220 5.16 15.79 11.21
CA VAL A 220 6.25 15.69 10.22
C VAL A 220 6.22 14.34 9.51
N TYR A 221 6.05 13.25 10.24
CA TYR A 221 6.02 11.92 9.67
C TYR A 221 4.69 11.60 8.96
N ALA A 222 3.56 12.11 9.45
CA ALA A 222 2.28 12.02 8.75
C ALA A 222 2.30 12.76 7.41
N LEU A 223 2.87 13.98 7.37
CA LEU A 223 3.10 14.70 6.11
C LEU A 223 4.07 13.93 5.21
N GLY A 224 5.09 13.29 5.78
CA GLY A 224 5.99 12.40 5.05
C GLY A 224 5.25 11.23 4.38
N ILE A 225 4.32 10.58 5.09
CA ILE A 225 3.48 9.50 4.54
C ILE A 225 2.54 10.04 3.46
N PHE A 226 1.91 11.19 3.69
CA PHE A 226 1.02 11.83 2.72
C PHE A 226 1.76 12.10 1.40
N LEU A 227 2.93 12.72 1.48
CA LEU A 227 3.75 13.03 0.30
C LEU A 227 4.36 11.77 -0.32
N TYR A 228 4.80 10.80 0.48
CA TYR A 228 5.32 9.54 -0.01
C TYR A 228 4.27 8.76 -0.83
N VAL A 229 3.10 8.50 -0.23
CA VAL A 229 2.03 7.75 -0.92
C VAL A 229 1.53 8.54 -2.14
N GLY A 230 1.46 9.86 -1.99
CA GLY A 230 1.14 10.75 -3.09
C GLY A 230 2.12 10.66 -4.26
N GLY A 231 3.42 10.70 -3.96
CA GLY A 231 4.47 10.56 -4.97
C GLY A 231 4.50 9.17 -5.62
N GLU A 232 4.32 8.11 -4.82
CA GLU A 232 4.25 6.73 -5.30
C GLU A 232 3.09 6.53 -6.30
N VAL A 233 1.89 6.95 -5.92
CA VAL A 233 0.70 6.90 -6.78
C VAL A 233 0.84 7.86 -7.96
N GLY A 234 1.36 9.07 -7.72
CA GLY A 234 1.59 10.07 -8.77
C GLY A 234 2.54 9.57 -9.85
N VAL A 235 3.69 8.99 -9.47
CA VAL A 235 4.62 8.42 -10.45
C VAL A 235 3.98 7.25 -11.18
N SER A 236 3.50 6.22 -10.45
CA SER A 236 3.00 4.98 -11.06
C SER A 236 1.80 5.21 -11.99
N SER A 237 0.93 6.18 -11.69
CA SER A 237 -0.24 6.50 -12.51
C SER A 237 0.10 7.28 -13.78
N TYR A 238 1.20 8.02 -13.79
CA TYR A 238 1.53 8.91 -14.91
C TYR A 238 2.78 8.51 -15.70
N ILE A 239 3.41 7.37 -15.41
CA ILE A 239 4.53 6.86 -16.23
C ILE A 239 4.13 6.76 -17.71
N ILE A 240 2.98 6.14 -18.00
CA ILE A 240 2.48 5.96 -19.37
C ILE A 240 2.27 7.32 -20.05
N THR A 241 1.55 8.21 -19.38
CA THR A 241 1.27 9.55 -19.92
C THR A 241 2.55 10.36 -20.15
N PHE A 242 3.52 10.26 -19.23
CA PHE A 242 4.82 10.91 -19.37
C PHE A 242 5.58 10.37 -20.59
N MET A 243 5.69 9.06 -20.72
CA MET A 243 6.41 8.43 -21.83
C MET A 243 5.77 8.74 -23.18
N ASN A 244 4.44 8.78 -23.24
CA ASN A 244 3.72 9.13 -24.47
C ASN A 244 3.91 10.61 -24.83
N ASN A 245 3.83 11.53 -23.87
CA ASN A 245 3.86 12.97 -24.14
C ASN A 245 5.29 13.52 -24.32
N VAL A 246 6.29 12.94 -23.64
CA VAL A 246 7.67 13.46 -23.66
C VAL A 246 8.55 12.68 -24.62
N HIS A 247 8.40 11.36 -24.70
CA HIS A 247 9.21 10.49 -25.57
C HIS A 247 8.45 9.98 -26.80
N HIS A 248 7.18 10.38 -26.97
CA HIS A 248 6.34 9.99 -28.12
C HIS A 248 6.21 8.47 -28.32
N LEU A 249 6.29 7.70 -27.20
CA LEU A 249 6.07 6.27 -27.21
C LEU A 249 4.60 5.97 -27.52
N SER A 250 4.34 5.29 -28.65
CA SER A 250 2.98 4.80 -28.90
C SER A 250 2.66 3.62 -27.98
N ASN A 251 1.39 3.49 -27.57
CA ASN A 251 0.93 2.35 -26.76
C ASN A 251 1.04 1.00 -27.49
N ASP A 252 1.27 1.03 -28.81
CA ASP A 252 1.36 -0.18 -29.65
C ASP A 252 2.79 -0.74 -29.75
N GLN A 253 3.78 -0.08 -29.14
CA GLN A 253 5.17 -0.55 -29.15
C GLN A 253 5.41 -1.54 -28.02
N SER A 254 5.29 -2.83 -28.31
CA SER A 254 5.72 -3.90 -27.40
C SER A 254 7.16 -4.35 -27.70
N PHE A 255 7.83 -4.92 -26.69
CA PHE A 255 9.09 -5.63 -26.88
C PHE A 255 8.91 -7.02 -27.50
N TRP A 256 7.71 -7.58 -27.46
CA TRP A 256 7.40 -8.93 -27.91
C TRP A 256 6.46 -8.91 -29.11
N PRO A 257 6.68 -9.80 -30.12
CA PRO A 257 5.81 -9.91 -31.27
C PRO A 257 4.43 -10.51 -30.89
N GLU A 258 3.41 -10.15 -31.65
CA GLU A 258 2.11 -10.81 -31.60
C GLU A 258 2.17 -12.18 -32.34
N PRO A 259 1.39 -13.18 -31.89
CA PRO A 259 0.60 -13.30 -30.67
C PRO A 259 1.36 -14.13 -29.61
N THR A 260 2.23 -13.54 -28.82
CA THR A 260 2.92 -14.25 -27.74
C THR A 260 2.24 -14.01 -26.40
N PHE A 261 2.39 -14.96 -25.45
CA PHE A 261 1.91 -14.80 -24.08
C PHE A 261 2.47 -13.52 -23.43
N MET A 262 3.75 -13.20 -23.69
CA MET A 262 4.39 -12.00 -23.17
C MET A 262 3.79 -10.71 -23.77
N HIS A 263 3.40 -10.73 -25.05
CA HIS A 263 2.70 -9.60 -25.66
C HIS A 263 1.31 -9.41 -25.04
N GLN A 264 0.57 -10.48 -24.77
CA GLN A 264 -0.73 -10.40 -24.09
C GLN A 264 -0.60 -9.84 -22.67
N LEU A 265 0.48 -10.18 -21.98
CA LEU A 265 0.74 -9.73 -20.62
C LEU A 265 1.22 -8.28 -20.56
N PHE A 266 2.07 -7.89 -21.52
CA PHE A 266 2.68 -6.56 -21.66
C PHE A 266 2.48 -6.04 -23.08
N PRO A 267 1.29 -5.52 -23.38
CA PRO A 267 0.95 -5.07 -24.74
C PRO A 267 1.76 -3.86 -25.18
N SER A 268 2.37 -3.14 -24.26
CA SER A 268 3.23 -1.99 -24.56
C SER A 268 4.47 -1.95 -23.67
N LYS A 269 5.52 -1.24 -24.12
CA LYS A 269 6.72 -0.96 -23.31
C LYS A 269 6.35 -0.24 -22.01
N THR A 270 5.42 0.69 -22.07
CA THR A 270 4.98 1.48 -20.92
C THR A 270 4.23 0.62 -19.89
N ALA A 271 3.40 -0.32 -20.33
CA ALA A 271 2.74 -1.27 -19.43
C ALA A 271 3.76 -2.16 -18.69
N LEU A 272 4.80 -2.62 -19.38
CA LEU A 272 5.90 -3.35 -18.76
C LEU A 272 6.59 -2.52 -17.67
N ILE A 273 6.87 -1.25 -17.92
CA ILE A 273 7.58 -0.41 -16.96
C ILE A 273 6.73 -0.16 -15.69
N VAL A 274 5.43 0.03 -15.84
CA VAL A 274 4.52 0.11 -14.67
C VAL A 274 4.53 -1.21 -13.88
N ALA A 275 4.51 -2.34 -14.57
CA ALA A 275 4.62 -3.64 -13.92
C ALA A 275 5.97 -3.83 -13.21
N LEU A 276 7.07 -3.43 -13.85
CA LEU A 276 8.41 -3.46 -13.25
C LEU A 276 8.54 -2.51 -12.06
N PHE A 277 7.93 -1.33 -12.11
CA PHE A 277 7.87 -0.41 -10.95
C PHE A 277 7.35 -1.13 -9.70
N TRP A 278 6.19 -1.77 -9.79
CA TRP A 278 5.59 -2.49 -8.66
C TRP A 278 6.34 -3.77 -8.28
N LEU A 279 6.82 -4.52 -9.26
CA LEU A 279 7.61 -5.73 -9.02
C LEU A 279 8.93 -5.41 -8.31
N LEU A 280 9.67 -4.41 -8.80
CA LEU A 280 10.93 -3.98 -8.19
C LEU A 280 10.70 -3.38 -6.81
N GLN A 281 9.57 -2.72 -6.57
CA GLN A 281 9.20 -2.28 -5.23
C GLN A 281 8.98 -3.47 -4.27
N ALA A 282 8.32 -4.54 -4.73
CA ALA A 282 8.17 -5.75 -3.93
C ALA A 282 9.53 -6.39 -3.62
N VAL A 283 10.37 -6.57 -4.64
CA VAL A 283 11.75 -7.09 -4.49
C VAL A 283 12.57 -6.20 -3.56
N GLY A 284 12.49 -4.88 -3.74
CA GLY A 284 13.17 -3.90 -2.89
C GLY A 284 12.79 -4.03 -1.42
N ARG A 285 11.50 -4.24 -1.11
CA ARG A 285 11.04 -4.47 0.27
C ARG A 285 11.64 -5.75 0.88
N LEU A 286 11.74 -6.82 0.13
CA LEU A 286 12.35 -8.07 0.60
C LEU A 286 13.86 -7.88 0.86
N VAL A 287 14.57 -7.26 -0.08
CA VAL A 287 16.01 -6.96 0.05
C VAL A 287 16.26 -5.98 1.20
N ALA A 288 15.50 -4.90 1.29
CA ALA A 288 15.65 -3.90 2.35
C ALA A 288 15.34 -4.48 3.74
N SER A 289 14.33 -5.35 3.86
CA SER A 289 14.05 -6.06 5.11
C SER A 289 15.26 -6.88 5.58
N ALA A 290 15.91 -7.62 4.67
CA ALA A 290 17.12 -8.39 4.98
C ALA A 290 18.31 -7.46 5.31
N LEU A 291 18.47 -6.35 4.59
CA LEU A 291 19.54 -5.37 4.78
C LEU A 291 19.42 -4.66 6.15
N MET A 292 18.23 -4.25 6.56
CA MET A 292 17.96 -3.60 7.84
C MET A 292 18.23 -4.48 9.06
N ARG A 293 18.45 -5.80 8.88
CA ARG A 293 18.93 -6.68 9.94
C ARG A 293 20.43 -6.53 10.20
N LYS A 294 21.18 -5.99 9.23
CA LYS A 294 22.66 -5.86 9.26
C LYS A 294 23.12 -4.40 9.33
N VAL A 295 22.37 -3.49 8.74
CA VAL A 295 22.66 -2.06 8.60
C VAL A 295 21.58 -1.27 9.34
N SER A 296 21.91 -0.05 9.81
CA SER A 296 20.93 0.79 10.50
C SER A 296 19.75 1.15 9.59
N GLU A 297 18.55 1.11 10.15
CA GLU A 297 17.30 1.45 9.45
C GLU A 297 17.35 2.85 8.84
N ARG A 298 17.96 3.80 9.56
CA ARG A 298 18.15 5.18 9.12
C ARG A 298 19.05 5.25 7.89
N ALA A 299 20.19 4.53 7.87
CA ALA A 299 21.09 4.52 6.72
C ALA A 299 20.41 3.97 5.47
N VAL A 300 19.67 2.86 5.60
CA VAL A 300 18.91 2.28 4.50
C VAL A 300 17.87 3.27 4.00
N PHE A 301 17.14 3.95 4.89
CA PHE A 301 16.13 4.95 4.51
C PHE A 301 16.74 6.17 3.81
N ILE A 302 17.87 6.71 4.30
CA ILE A 302 18.58 7.83 3.65
C ILE A 302 19.01 7.45 2.23
N VAL A 303 19.65 6.29 2.06
CA VAL A 303 20.13 5.83 0.75
C VAL A 303 18.97 5.66 -0.21
N HIS A 304 17.91 4.95 0.21
CA HIS A 304 16.75 4.69 -0.65
C HIS A 304 16.01 5.98 -1.02
N SER A 305 15.73 6.86 -0.06
CA SER A 305 15.02 8.12 -0.35
C SER A 305 15.84 9.06 -1.26
N THR A 306 17.16 9.11 -1.08
CA THR A 306 18.06 9.89 -1.96
C THR A 306 18.06 9.31 -3.37
N LEU A 307 18.21 7.98 -3.51
CA LEU A 307 18.21 7.33 -4.81
C LEU A 307 16.84 7.39 -5.51
N THR A 308 15.73 7.46 -4.75
CA THR A 308 14.39 7.73 -5.31
C THR A 308 14.35 9.08 -6.03
N VAL A 309 14.82 10.15 -5.36
CA VAL A 309 14.85 11.49 -5.96
C VAL A 309 15.76 11.51 -7.20
N VAL A 310 16.96 10.96 -7.09
CA VAL A 310 17.93 10.88 -8.19
C VAL A 310 17.34 10.10 -9.38
N ALA A 311 16.81 8.92 -9.13
CA ALA A 311 16.22 8.08 -10.18
C ALA A 311 15.04 8.78 -10.89
N LEU A 312 14.18 9.48 -10.13
CA LEU A 312 13.06 10.23 -10.71
C LEU A 312 13.54 11.40 -11.57
N VAL A 313 14.53 12.17 -11.10
CA VAL A 313 15.12 13.29 -11.91
C VAL A 313 15.78 12.74 -13.17
N VAL A 314 16.52 11.63 -13.06
CA VAL A 314 17.13 10.96 -14.23
C VAL A 314 16.07 10.43 -15.20
N ALA A 315 14.94 9.89 -14.69
CA ALA A 315 13.82 9.47 -15.53
C ALA A 315 13.18 10.63 -16.29
N MET A 316 13.11 11.82 -15.67
CA MET A 316 12.49 13.00 -16.28
C MET A 316 13.37 13.69 -17.33
N LEU A 317 14.70 13.65 -17.15
CA LEU A 317 15.66 14.38 -17.99
C LEU A 317 16.41 13.47 -18.98
N GLY A 318 16.33 12.16 -18.81
CA GLY A 318 17.05 11.18 -19.60
C GLY A 318 16.43 10.92 -20.98
N SER A 319 17.16 10.17 -21.83
CA SER A 319 16.59 9.62 -23.06
C SER A 319 15.53 8.56 -22.79
N GLU A 320 14.77 8.16 -23.81
CA GLU A 320 13.71 7.13 -23.70
C GLU A 320 14.16 5.89 -22.91
N GLY A 321 15.27 5.26 -23.32
CA GLY A 321 15.78 4.05 -22.65
C GLY A 321 16.20 4.29 -21.20
N VAL A 322 16.81 5.47 -20.92
CA VAL A 322 17.16 5.87 -19.54
C VAL A 322 15.91 6.09 -18.70
N ALA A 323 14.88 6.74 -19.25
CA ALA A 323 13.63 6.98 -18.56
C ALA A 323 12.92 5.67 -18.19
N LEU A 324 12.83 4.70 -19.14
CA LEU A 324 12.23 3.39 -18.91
C LEU A 324 12.88 2.65 -17.74
N VAL A 325 14.20 2.59 -17.69
CA VAL A 325 14.94 1.94 -16.61
C VAL A 325 14.80 2.71 -15.30
N SER A 326 14.91 4.04 -15.36
CA SER A 326 14.89 4.87 -14.16
C SER A 326 13.54 4.89 -13.47
N PHE A 327 12.41 4.90 -14.22
CA PHE A 327 11.09 4.77 -13.61
C PHE A 327 10.91 3.42 -12.88
N ALA A 328 11.40 2.33 -13.44
CA ALA A 328 11.39 1.03 -12.76
C ALA A 328 12.24 1.06 -11.47
N LEU A 329 13.41 1.73 -11.49
CA LEU A 329 14.27 1.93 -10.32
C LEU A 329 13.63 2.85 -9.27
N VAL A 330 12.82 3.84 -9.64
CA VAL A 330 12.04 4.62 -8.68
C VAL A 330 11.18 3.68 -7.84
N GLY A 331 10.50 2.69 -8.45
CA GLY A 331 9.76 1.67 -7.72
C GLY A 331 10.63 0.92 -6.70
N TYR A 332 11.83 0.48 -7.10
CA TYR A 332 12.77 -0.20 -6.20
C TYR A 332 13.16 0.68 -5.00
N PHE A 333 13.53 1.93 -5.23
CA PHE A 333 14.05 2.79 -4.18
C PHE A 333 12.97 3.38 -3.26
N THR A 334 11.71 3.51 -3.70
CA THR A 334 10.61 3.95 -2.84
C THR A 334 10.21 2.94 -1.77
N CYS A 335 10.64 1.69 -1.87
CA CYS A 335 10.15 0.54 -1.12
C CYS A 335 10.19 0.65 0.41
N VAL A 336 11.12 1.41 0.98
CA VAL A 336 11.36 1.52 2.44
C VAL A 336 10.59 2.68 3.06
N SER A 337 10.25 3.70 2.28
CA SER A 337 9.84 5.01 2.81
C SER A 337 8.61 4.93 3.71
N PHE A 338 7.55 4.21 3.31
CA PHE A 338 6.37 4.04 4.15
C PHE A 338 6.69 3.40 5.49
N THR A 339 7.41 2.27 5.46
CA THR A 339 7.69 1.49 6.67
C THR A 339 8.64 2.22 7.62
N ALA A 340 9.62 2.95 7.09
CA ALA A 340 10.53 3.76 7.88
C ALA A 340 9.80 4.93 8.56
N LEU A 341 8.98 5.68 7.80
CA LEU A 341 8.19 6.80 8.34
C LEU A 341 7.19 6.31 9.40
N PHE A 342 6.47 5.24 9.11
CA PHE A 342 5.46 4.67 10.01
C PHE A 342 6.11 4.14 11.30
N SER A 343 7.15 3.33 11.17
CA SER A 343 7.80 2.70 12.31
C SER A 343 8.53 3.70 13.20
N ALA A 344 9.08 4.78 12.65
CA ALA A 344 9.71 5.85 13.41
C ALA A 344 8.73 6.46 14.44
N VAL A 345 7.49 6.74 14.02
CA VAL A 345 6.46 7.23 14.94
C VAL A 345 6.07 6.15 15.95
N ILE A 346 5.71 4.96 15.50
CA ILE A 346 5.26 3.88 16.39
C ILE A 346 6.32 3.51 17.44
N ASN A 347 7.61 3.54 17.07
CA ASN A 347 8.69 3.24 17.99
C ASN A 347 9.01 4.40 18.97
N SER A 348 8.55 5.62 18.69
CA SER A 348 8.77 6.79 19.55
C SER A 348 7.77 6.87 20.71
N PHE A 349 6.71 6.06 20.69
CA PHE A 349 5.68 6.03 21.72
C PHE A 349 5.58 4.62 22.31
N ASN A 350 5.27 4.54 23.63
CA ASN A 350 5.13 3.26 24.32
C ASN A 350 3.70 2.70 24.26
N HIS A 351 2.72 3.54 23.95
CA HIS A 351 1.28 3.23 23.95
C HIS A 351 0.59 4.01 22.82
N ASP A 352 -0.72 3.83 22.66
CA ASP A 352 -1.56 4.49 21.64
C ASP A 352 -1.19 4.12 20.18
N HIS A 353 -0.61 2.93 19.99
CA HIS A 353 -0.15 2.50 18.67
C HIS A 353 -1.28 2.41 17.65
N GLY A 354 -2.52 2.04 18.09
CA GLY A 354 -3.69 2.04 17.24
C GLY A 354 -4.10 3.45 16.83
N MET A 355 -4.17 4.38 17.78
CA MET A 355 -4.50 5.79 17.52
C MET A 355 -3.46 6.45 16.60
N LEU A 356 -2.17 6.23 16.87
CA LEU A 356 -1.08 6.70 16.02
C LEU A 356 -1.17 6.10 14.60
N SER A 357 -1.44 4.79 14.51
CA SER A 357 -1.66 4.11 13.22
C SER A 357 -2.84 4.73 12.47
N GLY A 358 -3.93 5.08 13.16
CA GLY A 358 -5.08 5.77 12.59
C GLY A 358 -4.73 7.14 12.02
N ILE A 359 -3.97 7.96 12.78
CA ILE A 359 -3.51 9.28 12.32
C ILE A 359 -2.62 9.15 11.09
N LEU A 360 -1.63 8.25 11.14
CA LEU A 360 -0.71 8.00 10.02
C LEU A 360 -1.43 7.38 8.81
N GLY A 361 -2.42 6.52 9.05
CA GLY A 361 -3.25 5.92 8.00
C GLY A 361 -4.11 6.94 7.25
N THR A 362 -4.61 7.97 7.94
CA THR A 362 -5.35 9.06 7.29
C THR A 362 -4.47 9.79 6.26
N ALA A 363 -3.16 9.87 6.48
CA ALA A 363 -2.22 10.49 5.56
C ALA A 363 -2.11 9.75 4.21
N ILE A 364 -2.54 8.48 4.11
CA ILE A 364 -2.54 7.70 2.86
C ILE A 364 -3.46 8.34 1.80
N VAL A 365 -4.42 9.17 2.20
CA VAL A 365 -5.24 9.96 1.26
C VAL A 365 -4.40 10.86 0.34
N GLY A 366 -3.15 11.12 0.68
CA GLY A 366 -2.18 11.81 -0.17
C GLY A 366 -2.05 11.19 -1.57
N GLY A 367 -2.29 9.86 -1.70
CA GLY A 367 -2.32 9.18 -3.00
C GLY A 367 -3.35 9.77 -3.97
N ALA A 368 -4.54 10.11 -3.49
CA ALA A 368 -5.55 10.77 -4.31
C ALA A 368 -5.17 12.22 -4.61
N PHE A 369 -4.74 12.98 -3.59
CA PHE A 369 -4.50 14.42 -3.71
C PHE A 369 -3.29 14.74 -4.59
N ILE A 370 -2.14 14.14 -4.33
CA ILE A 370 -0.91 14.40 -5.11
C ILE A 370 -1.05 13.83 -6.53
N GLY A 371 -1.68 12.64 -6.68
CA GLY A 371 -1.97 12.09 -8.02
C GLY A 371 -2.82 13.04 -8.85
N TRP A 372 -3.88 13.63 -8.27
CA TRP A 372 -4.66 14.67 -8.92
C TRP A 372 -3.82 15.90 -9.26
N LEU A 373 -2.98 16.38 -8.34
CA LEU A 373 -2.13 17.55 -8.54
C LEU A 373 -1.12 17.34 -9.69
N VAL A 374 -0.51 16.15 -9.77
CA VAL A 374 0.38 15.77 -10.90
C VAL A 374 -0.35 15.89 -12.23
N GLY A 375 -1.58 15.36 -12.30
CA GLY A 375 -2.41 15.47 -13.51
C GLY A 375 -2.80 16.91 -13.85
N ALA A 376 -3.22 17.70 -12.86
CA ALA A 376 -3.61 19.09 -13.05
C ALA A 376 -2.44 19.96 -13.53
N VAL A 377 -1.27 19.85 -12.90
CA VAL A 377 -0.04 20.57 -13.31
C VAL A 377 0.44 20.08 -14.67
N GLY A 378 0.40 18.75 -14.90
CA GLY A 378 0.80 18.15 -16.18
C GLY A 378 -0.07 18.62 -17.35
N ASN A 379 -1.38 18.76 -17.13
CA ASN A 379 -2.30 19.30 -18.13
C ASN A 379 -2.06 20.81 -18.41
N ALA A 380 -1.74 21.58 -17.38
CA ALA A 380 -1.56 23.03 -17.50
C ALA A 380 -0.17 23.42 -18.07
N HIS A 381 0.90 22.71 -17.69
CA HIS A 381 2.29 23.11 -17.96
C HIS A 381 3.14 22.01 -18.61
N GLY A 382 2.55 20.86 -18.93
CA GLY A 382 3.23 19.71 -19.52
C GLY A 382 3.67 18.68 -18.46
N MET A 383 3.81 17.42 -18.90
CA MET A 383 4.02 16.28 -18.00
C MET A 383 5.36 16.29 -17.24
N VAL A 384 6.37 17.01 -17.73
CA VAL A 384 7.63 17.21 -16.99
C VAL A 384 7.36 17.98 -15.70
N TRP A 385 6.56 19.04 -15.74
CA TRP A 385 6.16 19.81 -14.55
C TRP A 385 5.20 19.03 -13.65
N GLY A 386 4.29 18.23 -14.27
CA GLY A 386 3.46 17.30 -13.50
C GLY A 386 4.32 16.33 -12.68
N MET A 387 5.31 15.70 -13.28
CA MET A 387 6.23 14.79 -12.58
C MET A 387 7.12 15.51 -11.54
N ALA A 388 7.45 16.79 -11.75
CA ALA A 388 8.23 17.58 -10.79
C ALA A 388 7.53 17.71 -9.41
N VAL A 389 6.19 17.65 -9.37
CA VAL A 389 5.43 17.59 -8.10
C VAL A 389 5.89 16.39 -7.26
N ASN A 390 6.12 15.22 -7.87
CA ASN A 390 6.59 14.04 -7.18
C ASN A 390 8.06 14.19 -6.69
N VAL A 391 8.90 14.94 -7.42
CA VAL A 391 10.26 15.26 -6.97
C VAL A 391 10.22 16.04 -5.68
N VAL A 392 9.35 17.06 -5.57
CA VAL A 392 9.16 17.84 -4.33
C VAL A 392 8.67 16.94 -3.19
N ALA A 393 7.70 16.06 -3.48
CA ALA A 393 7.17 15.13 -2.49
C ALA A 393 8.27 14.18 -1.94
N PHE A 394 9.06 13.56 -2.81
CA PHE A 394 10.15 12.68 -2.40
C PHE A 394 11.35 13.42 -1.80
N ALA A 395 11.61 14.67 -2.20
CA ALA A 395 12.63 15.51 -1.56
C ALA A 395 12.29 15.80 -0.09
N TYR A 396 11.00 16.02 0.22
CA TYR A 396 10.56 16.12 1.61
C TYR A 396 10.82 14.81 2.39
N VAL A 397 10.50 13.66 1.81
CA VAL A 397 10.75 12.34 2.43
C VAL A 397 12.25 12.14 2.67
N MET A 398 13.09 12.50 1.71
CA MET A 398 14.55 12.47 1.86
C MET A 398 15.01 13.41 2.98
N ALA A 399 14.46 14.61 3.08
CA ALA A 399 14.78 15.55 4.16
C ALA A 399 14.40 14.96 5.54
N VAL A 400 13.25 14.30 5.65
CA VAL A 400 12.86 13.60 6.89
C VAL A 400 13.80 12.44 7.19
N ALA A 401 14.29 11.71 6.20
CA ALA A 401 15.28 10.64 6.40
C ALA A 401 16.60 11.18 6.98
N VAL A 402 17.08 12.32 6.49
CA VAL A 402 18.36 12.93 6.90
C VAL A 402 18.25 13.61 8.27
N TRP A 403 17.20 14.41 8.50
CA TRP A 403 17.07 15.28 9.68
C TRP A 403 16.02 14.82 10.70
N GLY A 404 15.21 13.82 10.37
CA GLY A 404 14.15 13.33 11.25
C GLY A 404 14.69 12.73 12.53
N LYS A 405 13.98 13.02 13.65
CA LYS A 405 14.24 12.42 14.97
C LYS A 405 13.39 11.15 15.13
N GLY A 406 13.79 10.25 16.03
CA GLY A 406 13.00 9.05 16.36
C GLY A 406 13.41 7.76 15.63
N MET A 407 14.29 7.84 14.64
CA MET A 407 14.92 6.65 14.06
C MET A 407 16.18 6.28 14.85
N LYS A 408 16.29 4.98 15.21
CA LYS A 408 17.46 4.49 15.95
C LYS A 408 18.71 4.51 15.07
N GLU A 409 19.71 5.21 15.51
CA GLU A 409 21.10 4.98 15.11
C GLU A 409 21.58 3.74 15.90
N ARG A 410 22.04 2.72 15.18
CA ARG A 410 22.77 1.60 15.81
C ARG A 410 24.20 2.00 16.02
#